data_5de5f3cdd3feefe5df4b80c697de187d
#
_entry.id   5de5f3cdd3feefe5df4b80c697de187d
#
_cell.length_a   1.000
_cell.length_b   1.000
_cell.length_c   1.000
_cell.angle_alpha   90.00
_cell.angle_beta   90.00
_cell.angle_gamma   90.00
#
_symmetry.space_group_name_H-M   'P 1'
#
loop_
_entity.id
_entity.type
_entity.pdbx_description
1 polymer ?
#
loop_
_entity_poly.entity_id
_entity_poly.type
_entity_poly.pdbx_seq_one_letter_code
_entity_poly.pdbx_strand_id
1 'polypeptide(L)'
;MQLQNRRLWIFNLLNDASAKLKDVAQRPQNEAKILLSHILDVEQIWLITHSQHEVTDEQYNQFTRLVERRVGYEPIEYITNRVSFYSNTFFIKEGALIPRPETEILVDLASKYIKPKMKIAEIGVGSGALSVTLCKLHSDITVIATDISEDALFVARKNIKDNHLEEQITLINTDLLNGVEEKLDIIISNPPYIANECKLDANLDYEPSLALYGGDVGDELLLRIINEAVSRDVKFLLCEMGYDQRENIQIYCKEHALNVEFYKDLSRLDRGFIIEF
;
A
#
# COMPACT_ATOMS: atom_id res chain seq x y z
N MET A 1 39.71 -10.82 15.22
CA MET A 1 40.56 -9.83 15.98
C MET A 1 40.96 -8.73 15.00
N GLN A 2 40.14 -7.66 14.76
CA GLN A 2 40.48 -6.40 14.07
C GLN A 2 39.25 -5.44 14.00
N LEU A 3 38.40 -5.38 15.03
CA LEU A 3 37.30 -4.40 15.10
C LEU A 3 37.53 -3.28 16.13
N GLN A 4 38.72 -3.20 16.73
CA GLN A 4 38.92 -2.36 17.92
C GLN A 4 39.34 -0.90 17.68
N ASN A 5 39.36 -0.41 16.40
CA ASN A 5 39.78 1.00 16.15
C ASN A 5 39.00 1.68 14.99
N ARG A 6 37.84 1.19 14.58
CA ARG A 6 37.07 1.86 13.54
C ARG A 6 36.07 2.80 14.20
N ARG A 7 36.25 4.12 14.01
CA ARG A 7 35.30 5.11 14.51
C ARG A 7 33.93 4.87 13.87
N LEU A 8 32.88 4.81 14.71
CA LEU A 8 31.49 4.57 14.31
C LEU A 8 30.85 5.86 13.74
N TRP A 9 31.52 6.47 12.76
CA TRP A 9 31.01 7.66 12.10
C TRP A 9 29.88 7.30 11.11
N ILE A 10 28.88 8.16 11.04
CA ILE A 10 27.76 8.04 10.10
C ILE A 10 28.25 7.72 8.68
N PHE A 11 29.24 8.44 8.17
CA PHE A 11 29.80 8.21 6.82
C PHE A 11 30.28 6.75 6.63
N ASN A 12 30.99 6.19 7.60
CA ASN A 12 31.49 4.82 7.52
C ASN A 12 30.34 3.81 7.53
N LEU A 13 29.36 4.02 8.42
CA LEU A 13 28.19 3.14 8.56
C LEU A 13 27.34 3.10 7.28
N LEU A 14 27.10 4.26 6.69
CA LEU A 14 26.32 4.37 5.44
C LEU A 14 27.04 3.67 4.28
N ASN A 15 28.35 3.81 4.16
CA ASN A 15 29.11 3.15 3.11
C ASN A 15 29.13 1.61 3.28
N ASP A 16 29.32 1.13 4.53
CA ASP A 16 29.31 -0.31 4.81
C ASP A 16 27.92 -0.92 4.57
N ALA A 17 26.85 -0.25 5.02
CA ALA A 17 25.49 -0.69 4.80
C ALA A 17 25.14 -0.67 3.30
N SER A 18 25.50 0.40 2.58
CA SER A 18 25.27 0.50 1.14
C SER A 18 25.96 -0.64 0.36
N ALA A 19 27.18 -1.01 0.77
CA ALA A 19 27.89 -2.13 0.17
C ALA A 19 27.19 -3.47 0.41
N LYS A 20 26.63 -3.70 1.61
CA LYS A 20 25.86 -4.92 1.95
C LYS A 20 24.52 -5.00 1.23
N LEU A 21 23.87 -3.86 1.00
CA LEU A 21 22.55 -3.76 0.37
C LEU A 21 22.60 -3.79 -1.16
N LYS A 22 23.78 -3.82 -1.77
CA LYS A 22 23.98 -3.65 -3.21
C LYS A 22 23.17 -4.64 -4.07
N ASP A 23 23.04 -5.88 -3.61
CA ASP A 23 22.41 -6.95 -4.38
C ASP A 23 20.90 -7.10 -4.09
N VAL A 24 20.39 -6.40 -3.06
CA VAL A 24 18.99 -6.52 -2.61
C VAL A 24 18.19 -5.22 -2.71
N ALA A 25 18.86 -4.08 -2.88
CA ALA A 25 18.24 -2.77 -2.91
C ALA A 25 18.47 -2.08 -4.26
N GLN A 26 17.43 -1.46 -4.81
CA GLN A 26 17.56 -0.64 -6.03
C GLN A 26 18.39 0.62 -5.78
N ARG A 27 18.31 1.20 -4.58
CA ARG A 27 19.01 2.41 -4.16
C ARG A 27 19.73 2.20 -2.82
N PRO A 28 20.80 1.41 -2.76
CA PRO A 28 21.43 0.96 -1.52
C PRO A 28 21.83 2.10 -0.57
N GLN A 29 22.37 3.21 -1.10
CA GLN A 29 22.74 4.38 -0.30
C GLN A 29 21.52 5.08 0.32
N ASN A 30 20.41 5.13 -0.40
CA ASN A 30 19.19 5.75 0.11
C ASN A 30 18.57 4.88 1.20
N GLU A 31 18.51 3.57 0.98
CA GLU A 31 17.98 2.65 1.99
C GLU A 31 18.84 2.63 3.26
N ALA A 32 20.17 2.64 3.13
CA ALA A 32 21.06 2.80 4.28
C ALA A 32 20.77 4.08 5.08
N LYS A 33 20.51 5.22 4.41
CA LYS A 33 20.12 6.48 5.08
C LYS A 33 18.77 6.35 5.78
N ILE A 34 17.77 5.73 5.14
CA ILE A 34 16.44 5.50 5.76
C ILE A 34 16.60 4.71 7.06
N LEU A 35 17.34 3.61 7.03
CA LEU A 35 17.55 2.76 8.20
C LEU A 35 18.30 3.50 9.33
N LEU A 36 19.34 4.26 8.99
CA LEU A 36 20.09 5.00 10.01
C LEU A 36 19.30 6.19 10.57
N SER A 37 18.55 6.89 9.72
CA SER A 37 17.62 7.95 10.14
C SER A 37 16.58 7.42 11.12
N HIS A 38 16.04 6.23 10.85
CA HIS A 38 15.08 5.57 11.73
C HIS A 38 15.68 5.26 13.12
N ILE A 39 16.91 4.79 13.18
CA ILE A 39 17.59 4.48 14.46
C ILE A 39 17.93 5.75 15.24
N LEU A 40 18.37 6.80 14.55
CA LEU A 40 18.79 8.05 15.20
C LEU A 40 17.63 9.02 15.46
N ASP A 41 16.44 8.71 14.94
CA ASP A 41 15.24 9.58 14.96
C ASP A 41 15.53 10.99 14.41
N VAL A 42 16.17 11.05 13.24
CA VAL A 42 16.55 12.29 12.55
C VAL A 42 16.15 12.25 11.08
N GLU A 43 16.02 13.43 10.46
CA GLU A 43 15.82 13.54 9.01
C GLU A 43 17.08 13.10 8.24
N GLN A 44 16.90 12.53 7.04
CA GLN A 44 18.03 12.09 6.20
C GLN A 44 19.01 13.21 5.87
N ILE A 45 18.54 14.46 5.74
CA ILE A 45 19.40 15.62 5.51
C ILE A 45 20.37 15.86 6.66
N TRP A 46 19.97 15.54 7.90
CA TRP A 46 20.83 15.65 9.06
C TRP A 46 22.04 14.71 8.96
N LEU A 47 21.84 13.48 8.46
CA LEU A 47 22.94 12.51 8.26
C LEU A 47 24.01 13.06 7.28
N ILE A 48 23.58 13.82 6.27
CA ILE A 48 24.49 14.39 5.27
C ILE A 48 25.34 15.50 5.88
N THR A 49 24.74 16.34 6.70
CA THR A 49 25.40 17.47 7.34
C THR A 49 26.25 17.07 8.55
N HIS A 50 25.98 15.90 9.13
CA HIS A 50 26.68 15.39 10.33
C HIS A 50 27.42 14.07 10.04
N SER A 51 28.04 13.95 8.87
CA SER A 51 28.69 12.72 8.39
C SER A 51 29.80 12.20 9.30
N GLN A 52 30.42 13.07 10.13
CA GLN A 52 31.45 12.75 11.12
C GLN A 52 30.90 12.58 12.55
N HIS A 53 29.58 12.62 12.72
CA HIS A 53 28.97 12.31 14.01
C HIS A 53 29.19 10.84 14.35
N GLU A 54 29.61 10.56 15.59
CA GLU A 54 29.87 9.21 16.07
C GLU A 54 28.62 8.66 16.76
N VAL A 55 28.15 7.50 16.30
CA VAL A 55 27.00 6.83 16.90
C VAL A 55 27.46 5.95 18.08
N THR A 56 26.54 5.67 19.00
CA THR A 56 26.83 4.77 20.13
C THR A 56 26.91 3.32 19.66
N ASP A 57 27.55 2.46 20.47
CA ASP A 57 27.60 1.01 20.22
C ASP A 57 26.18 0.39 20.14
N GLU A 58 25.23 0.89 20.94
CA GLU A 58 23.85 0.44 20.91
C GLU A 58 23.16 0.80 19.58
N GLN A 59 23.28 2.05 19.15
CA GLN A 59 22.75 2.51 17.85
C GLN A 59 23.38 1.75 16.68
N TYR A 60 24.69 1.50 16.74
CA TYR A 60 25.38 0.69 15.74
C TYR A 60 24.83 -0.74 15.67
N ASN A 61 24.64 -1.39 16.83
CA ASN A 61 24.10 -2.74 16.88
C ASN A 61 22.64 -2.80 16.36
N GLN A 62 21.81 -1.81 16.72
CA GLN A 62 20.44 -1.69 16.22
C GLN A 62 20.45 -1.50 14.68
N PHE A 63 21.23 -0.55 14.18
CA PHE A 63 21.37 -0.31 12.75
C PHE A 63 21.83 -1.55 11.98
N THR A 64 22.85 -2.25 12.49
CA THR A 64 23.36 -3.48 11.86
C THR A 64 22.26 -4.55 11.75
N ARG A 65 21.44 -4.74 12.78
CA ARG A 65 20.30 -5.67 12.74
C ARG A 65 19.29 -5.29 11.66
N LEU A 66 18.98 -4.01 11.51
CA LEU A 66 18.04 -3.57 10.46
C LEU A 66 18.63 -3.79 9.05
N VAL A 67 19.93 -3.54 8.88
CA VAL A 67 20.62 -3.84 7.61
C VAL A 67 20.60 -5.35 7.31
N GLU A 68 20.79 -6.21 8.31
CA GLU A 68 20.73 -7.66 8.14
C GLU A 68 19.33 -8.15 7.75
N ARG A 69 18.27 -7.59 8.36
CA ARG A 69 16.88 -7.85 7.96
C ARG A 69 16.66 -7.49 6.48
N ARG A 70 17.14 -6.31 6.07
CA ARG A 70 16.99 -5.85 4.68
C ARG A 70 17.80 -6.69 3.68
N VAL A 71 19.01 -7.15 4.06
CA VAL A 71 19.79 -8.12 3.27
C VAL A 71 19.01 -9.44 3.09
N GLY A 72 18.18 -9.81 4.06
CA GLY A 72 17.24 -10.94 3.96
C GLY A 72 15.99 -10.65 3.12
N TYR A 73 15.97 -9.58 2.32
CA TYR A 73 14.85 -9.15 1.46
C TYR A 73 13.64 -8.59 2.20
N GLU A 74 13.66 -8.45 3.54
CA GLU A 74 12.54 -7.83 4.24
C GLU A 74 12.32 -6.40 3.73
N PRO A 75 11.07 -6.00 3.37
CA PRO A 75 10.78 -4.66 2.88
C PRO A 75 11.19 -3.58 3.88
N ILE A 76 11.78 -2.50 3.39
CA ILE A 76 12.26 -1.41 4.24
C ILE A 76 11.12 -0.74 4.99
N GLU A 77 9.93 -0.74 4.40
CA GLU A 77 8.69 -0.23 4.98
C GLU A 77 8.29 -1.04 6.22
N TYR A 78 8.40 -2.37 6.18
CA TYR A 78 8.13 -3.23 7.34
C TYR A 78 9.22 -3.09 8.42
N ILE A 79 10.48 -2.94 8.01
CA ILE A 79 11.60 -2.73 8.93
C ILE A 79 11.42 -1.43 9.72
N THR A 80 10.98 -0.36 9.06
CA THR A 80 10.82 0.97 9.66
C THR A 80 9.42 1.23 10.19
N ASN A 81 8.45 0.36 9.88
CA ASN A 81 7.02 0.51 10.13
C ASN A 81 6.45 1.81 9.52
N ARG A 82 6.98 2.26 8.39
CA ARG A 82 6.58 3.51 7.74
C ARG A 82 6.55 3.34 6.22
N VAL A 83 5.51 3.88 5.60
CA VAL A 83 5.40 3.99 4.15
C VAL A 83 4.84 5.37 3.80
N SER A 84 5.33 5.95 2.70
CA SER A 84 4.77 7.18 2.14
C SER A 84 3.68 6.82 1.12
N PHE A 85 2.53 7.50 1.21
CA PHE A 85 1.47 7.40 0.22
C PHE A 85 0.75 8.75 0.16
N TYR A 86 0.59 9.30 -1.04
CA TYR A 86 -0.07 10.59 -1.31
C TYR A 86 0.42 11.71 -0.38
N SER A 87 1.75 11.86 -0.28
CA SER A 87 2.43 12.84 0.59
C SER A 87 2.15 12.70 2.11
N ASN A 88 1.52 11.62 2.54
CA ASN A 88 1.34 11.30 3.94
C ASN A 88 2.22 10.11 4.33
N THR A 89 2.52 9.99 5.62
CA THR A 89 3.21 8.82 6.18
C THR A 89 2.20 7.94 6.89
N PHE A 90 2.21 6.65 6.57
CA PHE A 90 1.35 5.64 7.18
C PHE A 90 2.17 4.62 7.95
N PHE A 91 1.59 4.10 9.01
CA PHE A 91 2.09 2.91 9.68
C PHE A 91 1.84 1.69 8.79
N ILE A 92 2.85 0.83 8.69
CA ILE A 92 2.76 -0.45 7.98
C ILE A 92 3.55 -1.52 8.73
N LYS A 93 3.08 -2.74 8.68
CA LYS A 93 3.80 -3.94 9.15
C LYS A 93 3.35 -5.15 8.34
N GLU A 94 4.07 -6.25 8.51
CA GLU A 94 3.65 -7.56 7.99
C GLU A 94 2.17 -7.85 8.31
N GLY A 95 1.45 -8.40 7.34
CA GLY A 95 0.01 -8.67 7.40
C GLY A 95 -0.88 -7.68 6.63
N ALA A 96 -0.33 -6.55 6.15
CA ALA A 96 -1.03 -5.64 5.24
C ALA A 96 -0.14 -5.30 4.04
N LEU A 97 -0.73 -5.23 2.85
CA LEU A 97 -0.03 -4.82 1.63
C LEU A 97 0.62 -3.45 1.81
N ILE A 98 1.86 -3.30 1.37
CA ILE A 98 2.53 -1.99 1.31
C ILE A 98 1.85 -1.16 0.22
N PRO A 99 1.28 0.02 0.54
CA PRO A 99 0.65 0.90 -0.45
C PRO A 99 1.55 1.17 -1.64
N ARG A 100 1.02 1.02 -2.85
CA ARG A 100 1.76 1.22 -4.09
C ARG A 100 1.58 2.64 -4.61
N PRO A 101 2.63 3.25 -5.20
CA PRO A 101 2.50 4.59 -5.81
C PRO A 101 1.43 4.66 -6.91
N GLU A 102 1.23 3.56 -7.66
CA GLU A 102 0.22 3.48 -8.72
C GLU A 102 -1.21 3.65 -8.17
N THR A 103 -1.46 3.21 -6.94
CA THR A 103 -2.77 3.36 -6.26
C THR A 103 -3.10 4.85 -5.97
N GLU A 104 -2.13 5.75 -5.99
CA GLU A 104 -2.37 7.20 -5.89
C GLU A 104 -3.22 7.72 -7.07
N ILE A 105 -3.11 7.08 -8.25
CA ILE A 105 -3.93 7.40 -9.42
C ILE A 105 -5.42 7.13 -9.12
N LEU A 106 -5.70 6.06 -8.37
CA LEU A 106 -7.06 5.72 -7.95
C LEU A 106 -7.65 6.79 -7.03
N VAL A 107 -6.84 7.40 -6.14
CA VAL A 107 -7.24 8.56 -5.31
C VAL A 107 -7.62 9.75 -6.20
N ASP A 108 -6.77 10.09 -7.17
CA ASP A 108 -6.99 11.21 -8.08
C ASP A 108 -8.25 11.03 -8.93
N LEU A 109 -8.48 9.81 -9.42
CA LEU A 109 -9.66 9.47 -10.20
C LEU A 109 -10.93 9.50 -9.35
N ALA A 110 -10.92 8.86 -8.18
CA ALA A 110 -12.05 8.85 -7.27
C ALA A 110 -12.48 10.27 -6.86
N SER A 111 -11.50 11.14 -6.62
CA SER A 111 -11.75 12.54 -6.24
C SER A 111 -12.55 13.34 -7.29
N LYS A 112 -12.55 12.92 -8.56
CA LYS A 112 -13.36 13.57 -9.63
C LYS A 112 -14.84 13.26 -9.51
N TYR A 113 -15.21 12.10 -8.96
CA TYR A 113 -16.58 11.62 -8.83
C TYR A 113 -17.17 11.85 -7.45
N ILE A 114 -16.33 12.03 -6.42
CA ILE A 114 -16.77 12.28 -5.05
C ILE A 114 -17.47 13.63 -4.96
N LYS A 115 -18.65 13.62 -4.33
CA LYS A 115 -19.44 14.80 -4.01
C LYS A 115 -19.70 14.85 -2.50
N PRO A 116 -20.05 16.01 -1.95
CA PRO A 116 -20.38 16.17 -0.55
C PRO A 116 -21.39 15.14 -0.03
N LYS A 117 -21.11 14.59 1.15
CA LYS A 117 -21.99 13.63 1.88
C LYS A 117 -22.15 12.27 1.20
N MET A 118 -21.31 11.94 0.20
CA MET A 118 -21.32 10.60 -0.36
C MET A 118 -20.84 9.55 0.65
N LYS A 119 -21.42 8.35 0.51
CA LYS A 119 -21.01 7.13 1.22
C LYS A 119 -20.22 6.25 0.27
N ILE A 120 -18.99 5.97 0.64
CA ILE A 120 -18.04 5.20 -0.17
C ILE A 120 -17.78 3.86 0.52
N ALA A 121 -17.65 2.80 -0.26
CA ALA A 121 -17.07 1.56 0.25
C ALA A 121 -15.67 1.36 -0.33
N GLU A 122 -14.71 0.97 0.52
CA GLU A 122 -13.43 0.40 0.10
C GLU A 122 -13.43 -1.10 0.38
N ILE A 123 -13.25 -1.91 -0.67
CA ILE A 123 -13.11 -3.36 -0.54
C ILE A 123 -11.62 -3.72 -0.57
N GLY A 124 -11.14 -4.45 0.45
CA GLY A 124 -9.72 -4.74 0.61
C GLY A 124 -8.96 -3.52 1.13
N VAL A 125 -9.30 -3.06 2.34
CA VAL A 125 -8.76 -1.81 2.90
C VAL A 125 -7.25 -1.86 3.16
N GLY A 126 -6.67 -3.03 3.36
CA GLY A 126 -5.25 -3.20 3.61
C GLY A 126 -4.72 -2.31 4.75
N SER A 127 -3.86 -1.37 4.42
CA SER A 127 -3.32 -0.40 5.38
C SER A 127 -4.27 0.75 5.74
N GLY A 128 -5.38 0.92 5.00
CA GLY A 128 -6.27 2.08 5.12
C GLY A 128 -5.78 3.35 4.42
N ALA A 129 -4.69 3.26 3.67
CA ALA A 129 -4.07 4.44 3.06
C ALA A 129 -5.00 5.16 2.07
N LEU A 130 -5.78 4.41 1.27
CA LEU A 130 -6.73 4.96 0.31
C LEU A 130 -7.89 5.66 1.02
N SER A 131 -8.60 4.98 1.94
CA SER A 131 -9.71 5.56 2.73
C SER A 131 -9.28 6.79 3.52
N VAL A 132 -8.16 6.71 4.24
CA VAL A 132 -7.63 7.84 5.02
C VAL A 132 -7.33 9.03 4.12
N THR A 133 -6.69 8.80 2.96
CA THR A 133 -6.35 9.86 2.02
C THR A 133 -7.60 10.52 1.46
N LEU A 134 -8.61 9.74 1.06
CA LEU A 134 -9.88 10.27 0.54
C LEU A 134 -10.62 11.10 1.60
N CYS A 135 -10.69 10.65 2.84
CA CYS A 135 -11.31 11.43 3.92
C CYS A 135 -10.55 12.72 4.25
N LYS A 136 -9.22 12.73 4.11
CA LYS A 136 -8.42 13.96 4.26
C LYS A 136 -8.67 14.97 3.13
N LEU A 137 -8.90 14.50 1.91
CA LEU A 137 -9.21 15.36 0.76
C LEU A 137 -10.68 15.82 0.75
N HIS A 138 -11.58 15.00 1.27
CA HIS A 138 -13.02 15.20 1.24
C HIS A 138 -13.61 15.01 2.65
N SER A 139 -13.58 16.04 3.46
CA SER A 139 -13.89 15.98 4.91
C SER A 139 -15.34 15.64 5.25
N ASP A 140 -16.25 15.65 4.30
CA ASP A 140 -17.70 15.45 4.49
C ASP A 140 -18.23 14.12 3.90
N ILE A 141 -17.32 13.21 3.49
CA ILE A 141 -17.69 11.85 3.10
C ILE A 141 -17.62 10.89 4.29
N THR A 142 -18.26 9.74 4.16
CA THR A 142 -18.07 8.61 5.06
C THR A 142 -17.63 7.38 4.27
N VAL A 143 -16.77 6.56 4.87
CA VAL A 143 -16.23 5.35 4.23
C VAL A 143 -16.56 4.13 5.07
N ILE A 144 -17.07 3.09 4.43
CA ILE A 144 -17.13 1.73 4.97
C ILE A 144 -16.01 0.96 4.31
N ALA A 145 -15.02 0.57 5.09
CA ALA A 145 -13.84 -0.11 4.59
C ALA A 145 -13.79 -1.55 5.10
N THR A 146 -13.70 -2.49 4.18
CA THR A 146 -13.78 -3.92 4.50
C THR A 146 -12.48 -4.64 4.17
N ASP A 147 -12.17 -5.67 4.95
CA ASP A 147 -11.09 -6.61 4.66
C ASP A 147 -11.40 -7.97 5.29
N ILE A 148 -10.92 -9.04 4.69
CA ILE A 148 -11.01 -10.39 5.26
C ILE A 148 -9.90 -10.66 6.28
N SER A 149 -8.81 -9.87 6.24
CA SER A 149 -7.63 -9.99 7.08
C SER A 149 -7.74 -9.13 8.34
N GLU A 150 -7.76 -9.76 9.51
CA GLU A 150 -7.69 -9.05 10.79
C GLU A 150 -6.35 -8.30 10.96
N ASP A 151 -5.25 -8.79 10.40
CA ASP A 151 -3.95 -8.11 10.44
C ASP A 151 -3.98 -6.83 9.61
N ALA A 152 -4.60 -6.84 8.43
CA ALA A 152 -4.81 -5.65 7.62
C ALA A 152 -5.70 -4.63 8.37
N LEU A 153 -6.82 -5.08 8.94
CA LEU A 153 -7.70 -4.23 9.74
C LEU A 153 -7.01 -3.64 10.97
N PHE A 154 -6.08 -4.37 11.60
CA PHE A 154 -5.28 -3.83 12.68
C PHE A 154 -4.42 -2.63 12.21
N VAL A 155 -3.76 -2.76 11.06
CA VAL A 155 -2.94 -1.70 10.46
C VAL A 155 -3.83 -0.50 10.07
N ALA A 156 -4.95 -0.76 9.38
CA ALA A 156 -5.92 0.27 8.99
C ALA A 156 -6.45 1.04 10.20
N ARG A 157 -6.85 0.33 11.27
CA ARG A 157 -7.35 0.94 12.52
C ARG A 157 -6.33 1.88 13.14
N LYS A 158 -5.05 1.48 13.15
CA LYS A 158 -3.99 2.36 13.64
C LYS A 158 -3.86 3.62 12.79
N ASN A 159 -3.85 3.50 11.47
CA ASN A 159 -3.73 4.64 10.56
C ASN A 159 -4.93 5.58 10.63
N ILE A 160 -6.15 5.04 10.74
CA ILE A 160 -7.38 5.82 10.93
C ILE A 160 -7.30 6.62 12.24
N LYS A 161 -6.90 5.98 13.34
CA LYS A 161 -6.74 6.62 14.65
C LYS A 161 -5.65 7.70 14.64
N ASP A 162 -4.48 7.41 14.06
CA ASP A 162 -3.37 8.35 13.98
C ASP A 162 -3.72 9.61 13.15
N ASN A 163 -4.73 9.51 12.27
CA ASN A 163 -5.27 10.62 11.46
C ASN A 163 -6.60 11.19 11.99
N HIS A 164 -7.13 10.73 13.13
CA HIS A 164 -8.36 11.20 13.77
C HIS A 164 -9.61 11.10 12.88
N LEU A 165 -9.77 9.96 12.18
CA LEU A 165 -10.83 9.71 11.20
C LEU A 165 -11.80 8.61 11.63
N GLU A 166 -11.84 8.23 12.93
CA GLU A 166 -12.68 7.16 13.48
C GLU A 166 -14.19 7.41 13.30
N GLU A 167 -14.60 8.68 13.20
CA GLU A 167 -16.01 9.03 12.96
C GLU A 167 -16.39 8.97 11.48
N GLN A 168 -15.40 9.00 10.55
CA GLN A 168 -15.62 9.01 9.11
C GLN A 168 -15.43 7.64 8.48
N ILE A 169 -14.57 6.78 9.05
CA ILE A 169 -14.21 5.48 8.49
C ILE A 169 -14.63 4.36 9.43
N THR A 170 -15.53 3.51 8.97
CA THR A 170 -15.96 2.29 9.67
C THR A 170 -15.26 1.08 9.08
N LEU A 171 -14.57 0.30 9.92
CA LEU A 171 -13.89 -0.93 9.52
C LEU A 171 -14.78 -2.14 9.81
N ILE A 172 -14.92 -3.04 8.84
CA ILE A 172 -15.68 -4.29 8.98
C ILE A 172 -14.83 -5.47 8.48
N ASN A 173 -14.71 -6.51 9.31
CA ASN A 173 -14.08 -7.76 8.90
C ASN A 173 -15.09 -8.61 8.15
N THR A 174 -15.00 -8.63 6.82
CA THR A 174 -15.92 -9.39 5.97
C THR A 174 -15.36 -9.61 4.57
N ASP A 175 -15.89 -10.61 3.85
CA ASP A 175 -15.63 -10.82 2.43
C ASP A 175 -16.51 -9.88 1.61
N LEU A 176 -15.88 -9.12 0.74
CA LEU A 176 -16.51 -8.02 -0.04
C LEU A 176 -17.30 -7.07 0.89
N LEU A 177 -18.59 -6.95 0.67
CA LEU A 177 -19.51 -6.11 1.46
C LEU A 177 -20.60 -6.93 2.14
N ASN A 178 -20.33 -8.20 2.48
CA ASN A 178 -21.31 -9.04 3.17
C ASN A 178 -21.71 -8.39 4.51
N GLY A 179 -23.03 -8.28 4.76
CA GLY A 179 -23.56 -7.66 5.97
C GLY A 179 -23.54 -6.14 5.99
N VAL A 180 -23.04 -5.47 4.95
CA VAL A 180 -23.17 -4.01 4.77
C VAL A 180 -24.55 -3.74 4.15
N GLU A 181 -25.44 -3.07 4.89
CA GLU A 181 -26.80 -2.76 4.44
C GLU A 181 -26.96 -1.32 3.93
N GLU A 182 -25.97 -0.49 4.19
CA GLU A 182 -25.98 0.93 3.82
C GLU A 182 -26.03 1.12 2.30
N LYS A 183 -26.82 2.11 1.86
CA LYS A 183 -26.77 2.57 0.47
C LYS A 183 -25.46 3.28 0.22
N LEU A 184 -24.71 2.81 -0.78
CA LEU A 184 -23.41 3.32 -1.16
C LEU A 184 -23.54 4.14 -2.45
N ASP A 185 -22.69 5.16 -2.59
CA ASP A 185 -22.59 5.95 -3.82
C ASP A 185 -21.47 5.46 -4.73
N ILE A 186 -20.33 5.05 -4.13
CA ILE A 186 -19.12 4.64 -4.86
C ILE A 186 -18.54 3.39 -4.17
N ILE A 187 -18.06 2.45 -4.98
CA ILE A 187 -17.17 1.37 -4.52
C ILE A 187 -15.78 1.62 -5.09
N ILE A 188 -14.75 1.50 -4.26
CA ILE A 188 -13.34 1.62 -4.64
C ILE A 188 -12.60 0.38 -4.16
N SER A 189 -11.67 -0.13 -4.95
CA SER A 189 -10.85 -1.27 -4.55
C SER A 189 -9.50 -1.30 -5.25
N ASN A 190 -8.47 -1.65 -4.51
CA ASN A 190 -7.22 -2.21 -5.04
C ASN A 190 -7.13 -3.67 -4.57
N PRO A 191 -7.82 -4.61 -5.23
CA PRO A 191 -7.89 -5.99 -4.81
C PRO A 191 -6.64 -6.76 -5.26
N PRO A 192 -6.36 -7.94 -4.69
CA PRO A 192 -5.38 -8.86 -5.26
C PRO A 192 -5.80 -9.26 -6.68
N TYR A 193 -4.83 -9.26 -7.60
CA TYR A 193 -5.08 -9.52 -9.02
C TYR A 193 -4.00 -10.38 -9.69
N ILE A 194 -3.07 -10.97 -8.94
CA ILE A 194 -2.02 -11.83 -9.48
C ILE A 194 -2.53 -13.26 -9.57
N ALA A 195 -2.27 -13.94 -10.70
CA ALA A 195 -2.63 -15.34 -10.88
C ALA A 195 -1.82 -16.25 -9.93
N ASN A 196 -2.46 -17.30 -9.40
CA ASN A 196 -1.87 -18.22 -8.40
C ASN A 196 -0.55 -18.87 -8.86
N GLU A 197 -0.38 -19.13 -10.16
CA GLU A 197 0.83 -19.74 -10.71
C GLU A 197 1.98 -18.77 -10.97
N CYS A 198 1.75 -17.46 -10.78
CA CYS A 198 2.76 -16.42 -11.02
C CYS A 198 3.83 -16.48 -9.94
N LYS A 199 5.11 -16.58 -10.36
CA LYS A 199 6.24 -16.49 -9.44
C LYS A 199 6.54 -15.03 -9.15
N LEU A 200 6.58 -14.69 -7.88
CA LEU A 200 6.86 -13.35 -7.40
C LEU A 200 8.36 -13.17 -7.10
N ASP A 201 8.79 -11.92 -7.05
CA ASP A 201 10.12 -11.55 -6.58
C ASP A 201 10.24 -11.79 -5.07
N ALA A 202 11.43 -12.15 -4.59
CA ALA A 202 11.69 -12.47 -3.19
C ALA A 202 11.30 -11.35 -2.19
N ASN A 203 11.24 -10.10 -2.64
CA ASN A 203 10.76 -9.00 -1.80
C ASN A 203 9.27 -9.11 -1.46
N LEU A 204 8.49 -9.77 -2.32
CA LEU A 204 7.04 -9.95 -2.14
C LEU A 204 6.70 -11.14 -1.24
N ASP A 205 7.67 -12.03 -0.95
CA ASP A 205 7.48 -13.17 -0.05
C ASP A 205 7.12 -12.76 1.39
N TYR A 206 7.42 -11.50 1.77
CA TYR A 206 7.05 -10.94 3.07
C TYR A 206 5.64 -10.36 3.10
N GLU A 207 5.05 -10.10 1.92
CA GLU A 207 3.72 -9.52 1.85
C GLU A 207 2.65 -10.63 1.89
N PRO A 208 1.46 -10.34 2.46
CA PRO A 208 0.45 -11.38 2.64
C PRO A 208 -0.05 -11.91 1.28
N SER A 209 -0.01 -13.21 1.07
CA SER A 209 -0.48 -13.85 -0.16
C SER A 209 -1.94 -13.51 -0.50
N LEU A 210 -2.78 -13.34 0.52
CA LEU A 210 -4.17 -12.91 0.37
C LEU A 210 -4.32 -11.51 -0.26
N ALA A 211 -3.29 -10.67 -0.17
CA ALA A 211 -3.30 -9.33 -0.76
C ALA A 211 -2.65 -9.29 -2.15
N LEU A 212 -2.10 -10.41 -2.62
CA LEU A 212 -1.40 -10.50 -3.90
C LEU A 212 -2.18 -11.35 -4.92
N TYR A 213 -2.64 -12.54 -4.51
CA TYR A 213 -3.24 -13.51 -5.43
C TYR A 213 -4.76 -13.34 -5.52
N GLY A 214 -5.24 -13.07 -6.76
CA GLY A 214 -6.65 -12.80 -7.07
C GLY A 214 -7.44 -14.04 -7.53
N GLY A 215 -6.79 -15.21 -7.64
CA GLY A 215 -7.39 -16.44 -8.12
C GLY A 215 -6.50 -17.20 -9.10
N ASP A 216 -7.03 -18.19 -9.79
CA ASP A 216 -6.28 -19.02 -10.74
C ASP A 216 -5.82 -18.22 -11.96
N VAL A 217 -6.68 -17.34 -12.47
CA VAL A 217 -6.38 -16.41 -13.58
C VAL A 217 -6.01 -15.01 -13.05
N GLY A 218 -6.48 -14.66 -11.83
CA GLY A 218 -6.21 -13.42 -11.14
C GLY A 218 -7.30 -12.35 -11.29
N ASP A 219 -8.33 -12.57 -12.11
CA ASP A 219 -9.43 -11.64 -12.31
C ASP A 219 -10.72 -12.02 -11.57
N GLU A 220 -10.76 -13.19 -10.92
CA GLU A 220 -11.94 -13.73 -10.28
C GLU A 220 -12.52 -12.78 -9.21
N LEU A 221 -11.64 -12.17 -8.42
CA LEU A 221 -12.07 -11.22 -7.41
C LEU A 221 -12.57 -9.92 -8.02
N LEU A 222 -11.94 -9.45 -9.11
CA LEU A 222 -12.40 -8.27 -9.85
C LEU A 222 -13.82 -8.46 -10.37
N LEU A 223 -14.13 -9.63 -10.94
CA LEU A 223 -15.48 -9.94 -11.44
C LEU A 223 -16.50 -10.00 -10.29
N ARG A 224 -16.12 -10.53 -9.11
CA ARG A 224 -16.97 -10.52 -7.92
C ARG A 224 -17.26 -9.08 -7.44
N ILE A 225 -16.26 -8.19 -7.47
CA ILE A 225 -16.43 -6.78 -7.09
C ILE A 225 -17.35 -6.06 -8.09
N ILE A 226 -17.25 -6.33 -9.40
CA ILE A 226 -18.15 -5.78 -10.40
C ILE A 226 -19.58 -6.22 -10.11
N ASN A 227 -19.81 -7.51 -9.84
CA ASN A 227 -21.14 -8.03 -9.50
C ASN A 227 -21.70 -7.42 -8.21
N GLU A 228 -20.87 -7.22 -7.21
CA GLU A 228 -21.25 -6.55 -5.98
C GLU A 228 -21.73 -5.11 -6.25
N ALA A 229 -21.00 -4.37 -7.09
CA ALA A 229 -21.36 -3.00 -7.48
C ALA A 229 -22.69 -2.95 -8.26
N VAL A 230 -22.88 -3.88 -9.21
CA VAL A 230 -24.16 -4.01 -9.95
C VAL A 230 -25.32 -4.28 -9.00
N SER A 231 -25.16 -5.23 -8.08
CA SER A 231 -26.25 -5.64 -7.16
C SER A 231 -26.66 -4.54 -6.19
N ARG A 232 -25.77 -3.60 -5.90
CA ARG A 232 -25.99 -2.50 -4.96
C ARG A 232 -26.45 -1.20 -5.60
N ASP A 233 -26.54 -1.15 -6.93
CA ASP A 233 -26.97 0.04 -7.67
C ASP A 233 -26.16 1.29 -7.25
N VAL A 234 -24.82 1.12 -7.16
CA VAL A 234 -23.91 2.24 -6.88
C VAL A 234 -23.79 3.13 -8.13
N LYS A 235 -23.32 4.36 -7.95
CA LYS A 235 -23.13 5.27 -9.10
C LYS A 235 -21.84 4.97 -9.86
N PHE A 236 -20.80 4.58 -9.13
CA PHE A 236 -19.47 4.33 -9.70
C PHE A 236 -18.78 3.17 -8.99
N LEU A 237 -18.05 2.38 -9.78
CA LEU A 237 -17.02 1.46 -9.32
C LEU A 237 -15.68 1.90 -9.88
N LEU A 238 -14.67 2.05 -9.04
CA LEU A 238 -13.30 2.31 -9.44
C LEU A 238 -12.41 1.18 -8.90
N CYS A 239 -11.70 0.51 -9.79
CA CYS A 239 -10.87 -0.64 -9.42
C CYS A 239 -9.47 -0.56 -10.03
N GLU A 240 -8.45 -0.90 -9.23
CA GLU A 240 -7.13 -1.24 -9.75
C GLU A 240 -7.16 -2.66 -10.31
N MET A 241 -6.31 -2.96 -11.31
CA MET A 241 -6.17 -4.28 -11.94
C MET A 241 -4.75 -4.52 -12.44
N GLY A 242 -4.42 -5.76 -12.76
CA GLY A 242 -3.20 -6.12 -13.49
C GLY A 242 -3.21 -5.56 -14.92
N TYR A 243 -2.01 -5.25 -15.43
CA TYR A 243 -1.84 -4.63 -16.75
C TYR A 243 -2.31 -5.51 -17.92
N ASP A 244 -2.46 -6.80 -17.71
CA ASP A 244 -2.84 -7.83 -18.67
C ASP A 244 -4.33 -8.24 -18.60
N GLN A 245 -5.10 -7.69 -17.65
CA GLN A 245 -6.49 -8.10 -17.40
C GLN A 245 -7.54 -7.30 -18.16
N ARG A 246 -7.14 -6.23 -18.87
CA ARG A 246 -8.05 -5.35 -19.58
C ARG A 246 -9.01 -6.06 -20.51
N GLU A 247 -8.52 -7.01 -21.32
CA GLU A 247 -9.34 -7.70 -22.32
C GLU A 247 -10.47 -8.49 -21.66
N ASN A 248 -10.16 -9.26 -20.60
CA ASN A 248 -11.14 -10.05 -19.86
C ASN A 248 -12.23 -9.18 -19.23
N ILE A 249 -11.82 -8.09 -18.55
CA ILE A 249 -12.76 -7.13 -17.95
C ILE A 249 -13.62 -6.46 -19.01
N GLN A 250 -13.04 -6.08 -20.16
CA GLN A 250 -13.79 -5.48 -21.26
C GLN A 250 -14.85 -6.42 -21.86
N ILE A 251 -14.50 -7.70 -22.05
CA ILE A 251 -15.43 -8.73 -22.53
C ILE A 251 -16.57 -8.87 -21.52
N TYR A 252 -16.22 -9.04 -20.24
CA TYR A 252 -17.21 -9.18 -19.17
C TYR A 252 -18.17 -8.00 -19.10
N CYS A 253 -17.67 -6.77 -19.12
CA CYS A 253 -18.50 -5.57 -19.11
C CYS A 253 -19.42 -5.49 -20.33
N LYS A 254 -18.94 -5.86 -21.52
CA LYS A 254 -19.75 -5.88 -22.74
C LYS A 254 -20.89 -6.89 -22.66
N GLU A 255 -20.65 -8.09 -22.14
CA GLU A 255 -21.66 -9.14 -21.95
C GLU A 255 -22.77 -8.71 -20.98
N HIS A 256 -22.43 -7.87 -20.00
CA HIS A 256 -23.35 -7.37 -18.98
C HIS A 256 -23.88 -5.95 -19.27
N ALA A 257 -23.63 -5.43 -20.49
CA ALA A 257 -24.03 -4.08 -20.92
C ALA A 257 -23.55 -2.94 -19.99
N LEU A 258 -22.36 -3.11 -19.37
CA LEU A 258 -21.74 -2.12 -18.51
C LEU A 258 -20.82 -1.20 -19.32
N ASN A 259 -20.86 0.10 -19.00
CA ASN A 259 -19.97 1.10 -19.61
C ASN A 259 -18.67 1.20 -18.80
N VAL A 260 -17.56 0.73 -19.36
CA VAL A 260 -16.25 0.69 -18.70
C VAL A 260 -15.24 1.62 -19.36
N GLU A 261 -14.56 2.44 -18.57
CA GLU A 261 -13.43 3.27 -18.96
C GLU A 261 -12.16 2.72 -18.28
N PHE A 262 -11.08 2.54 -19.06
CA PHE A 262 -9.79 2.07 -18.53
C PHE A 262 -8.80 3.22 -18.38
N TYR A 263 -8.02 3.19 -17.31
CA TYR A 263 -6.93 4.15 -17.09
C TYR A 263 -5.56 3.48 -17.06
N LYS A 264 -4.53 4.27 -17.31
CA LYS A 264 -3.14 3.84 -17.36
C LYS A 264 -2.31 4.50 -16.28
N ASP A 265 -1.25 3.81 -15.87
CA ASP A 265 -0.22 4.37 -15.00
C ASP A 265 0.77 5.28 -15.77
N LEU A 266 1.75 5.83 -15.04
CA LEU A 266 2.79 6.68 -15.61
C LEU A 266 3.70 5.96 -16.60
N SER A 267 3.79 4.63 -16.51
CA SER A 267 4.49 3.76 -17.46
C SER A 267 3.66 3.42 -18.69
N ARG A 268 2.43 3.96 -18.79
CA ARG A 268 1.44 3.73 -19.85
C ARG A 268 0.91 2.29 -19.91
N LEU A 269 1.06 1.52 -18.84
CA LEU A 269 0.42 0.23 -18.69
C LEU A 269 -1.02 0.42 -18.21
N ASP A 270 -1.93 -0.45 -18.66
CA ASP A 270 -3.29 -0.47 -18.13
C ASP A 270 -3.22 -0.79 -16.62
N ARG A 271 -3.92 0.01 -15.80
CA ARG A 271 -3.78 -0.08 -14.33
C ARG A 271 -5.11 -0.22 -13.61
N GLY A 272 -6.21 0.05 -14.25
CA GLY A 272 -7.51 -0.11 -13.66
C GLY A 272 -8.64 0.38 -14.55
N PHE A 273 -9.84 0.38 -13.98
CA PHE A 273 -11.05 0.74 -14.70
C PHE A 273 -12.06 1.47 -13.82
N ILE A 274 -12.97 2.15 -14.49
CA ILE A 274 -14.12 2.85 -13.90
C ILE A 274 -15.37 2.34 -14.62
N ILE A 275 -16.39 1.97 -13.85
CA ILE A 275 -17.73 1.69 -14.37
C ILE A 275 -18.68 2.73 -13.80
N GLU A 276 -19.45 3.39 -14.67
CA GLU A 276 -20.56 4.26 -14.33
C GLU A 276 -21.87 3.49 -14.57
N PHE A 277 -22.77 3.44 -13.56
CA PHE A 277 -24.02 2.68 -13.54
C PHE A 277 -25.22 3.58 -13.74
#